data_cd26965b49bc31195bc70ba6249b0655
#
_entry.id   cd26965b49bc31195bc70ba6249b0655
#
_cell.length_a   1.000
_cell.length_b   1.000
_cell.length_c   1.000
_cell.angle_alpha   90.00
_cell.angle_beta   90.00
_cell.angle_gamma   90.00
#
_symmetry.space_group_name_H-M   'P 1'
#
loop_
_entity.id
_entity.type
_entity.pdbx_description
1 polymer ?
#
loop_
_entity_poly.entity_id
_entity_poly.type
_entity_poly.pdbx_seq_one_letter_code
_entity_poly.pdbx_strand_id
1 'polypeptide(L)'
;TKMSENADIILCAAKAGKEALLKKHFSSAKNLKVVSDVNVVPPPGVEGLEVNSNGDTIKGTKVYGIGALAVGQIKSQVQHKLLKLMCESDKPVFLDFREAFKIAEQLKK
;
A
#
# COMPACT_ATOMS: atom_id res chain seq x y z
N THR A 1 5.07 3.23 19.84
CA THR A 1 5.86 2.03 20.17
C THR A 1 7.27 2.18 19.60
N LYS A 2 8.26 1.55 20.22
CA LYS A 2 9.68 1.62 19.81
C LYS A 2 9.92 1.31 18.33
N MET A 3 9.11 0.45 17.72
CA MET A 3 9.23 0.11 16.29
C MET A 3 8.86 1.27 15.37
N SER A 4 7.82 2.04 15.68
CA SER A 4 7.41 3.18 14.84
C SER A 4 8.32 4.39 14.99
N GLU A 5 9.02 4.54 16.12
CA GLU A 5 9.88 5.70 16.41
C GLU A 5 11.10 5.80 15.46
N ASN A 6 11.61 4.67 15.00
CA ASN A 6 12.79 4.58 14.14
C ASN A 6 12.47 4.24 12.67
N ALA A 7 11.20 4.09 12.33
CA ALA A 7 10.79 3.75 10.97
C ALA A 7 10.80 4.98 10.06
N ASP A 8 11.27 4.82 8.84
CA ASP A 8 11.11 5.78 7.75
C ASP A 8 9.83 5.54 6.95
N ILE A 9 9.44 4.27 6.81
CA ILE A 9 8.25 3.82 6.09
C ILE A 9 7.54 2.75 6.91
N ILE A 10 6.21 2.83 6.98
CA ILE A 10 5.38 1.79 7.59
C ILE A 10 4.37 1.28 6.56
N LEU A 11 4.37 -0.03 6.33
CA LEU A 11 3.38 -0.72 5.51
C LEU A 11 2.42 -1.48 6.42
N CYS A 12 1.15 -1.11 6.40
CA CYS A 12 0.11 -1.74 7.20
C CYS A 12 -0.68 -2.75 6.35
N ALA A 13 -0.67 -3.99 6.78
CA ALA A 13 -1.46 -5.08 6.22
C ALA A 13 -2.19 -5.84 7.34
N ALA A 14 -2.80 -5.08 8.24
CA ALA A 14 -3.48 -5.63 9.41
C ALA A 14 -4.86 -6.23 9.05
N LYS A 15 -5.46 -6.90 10.02
CA LYS A 15 -6.80 -7.45 9.86
C LYS A 15 -7.81 -6.36 9.51
N ALA A 16 -8.62 -6.61 8.49
CA ALA A 16 -9.67 -5.71 8.03
C ALA A 16 -10.63 -5.31 9.17
N GLY A 17 -11.05 -4.04 9.16
CA GLY A 17 -11.99 -3.50 10.14
C GLY A 17 -11.38 -3.23 11.53
N LYS A 18 -10.05 -3.19 11.64
CA LYS A 18 -9.36 -2.83 12.89
C LYS A 18 -8.24 -1.84 12.64
N GLU A 19 -8.20 -0.79 13.44
CA GLU A 19 -7.07 0.14 13.48
C GLU A 19 -5.87 -0.54 14.15
N ALA A 20 -4.77 -0.70 13.40
CA ALA A 20 -3.53 -1.28 13.89
C ALA A 20 -2.51 -0.20 14.26
N LEU A 21 -2.53 0.94 13.57
CA LEU A 21 -1.59 2.04 13.77
C LEU A 21 -2.37 3.33 14.07
N LEU A 22 -2.33 3.74 15.33
CA LEU A 22 -2.97 4.97 15.79
C LEU A 22 -2.04 6.18 15.61
N LYS A 23 -2.58 7.38 15.45
CA LYS A 23 -1.80 8.63 15.33
C LYS A 23 -0.79 8.80 16.46
N LYS A 24 -1.17 8.46 17.70
CA LYS A 24 -0.26 8.50 18.85
C LYS A 24 1.00 7.63 18.70
N HIS A 25 0.96 6.61 17.84
CA HIS A 25 2.09 5.71 17.62
C HIS A 25 3.14 6.29 16.66
N PHE A 26 2.74 7.20 15.80
CA PHE A 26 3.62 7.75 14.78
C PHE A 26 3.72 9.29 14.76
N SER A 27 2.88 10.01 15.49
CA SER A 27 2.95 11.48 15.56
C SER A 27 4.28 11.97 16.16
N SER A 28 4.90 11.18 17.03
CA SER A 28 6.20 11.44 17.63
C SER A 28 7.40 10.87 16.85
N ALA A 29 7.12 10.10 15.79
CA ALA A 29 8.17 9.46 14.98
C ALA A 29 8.88 10.51 14.12
N LYS A 30 10.15 10.82 14.47
CA LYS A 30 10.91 11.90 13.83
C LYS A 30 11.28 11.60 12.37
N ASN A 31 11.50 10.33 12.05
CA ASN A 31 12.03 9.90 10.76
C ASN A 31 10.94 9.39 9.81
N LEU A 32 9.73 9.17 10.30
CA LEU A 32 8.65 8.58 9.51
C LEU A 32 8.20 9.55 8.41
N LYS A 33 8.28 9.09 7.18
CA LYS A 33 7.95 9.86 5.96
C LYS A 33 6.66 9.39 5.33
N VAL A 34 6.46 8.07 5.24
CA VAL A 34 5.34 7.48 4.51
C VAL A 34 4.70 6.35 5.30
N VAL A 35 3.37 6.32 5.28
CA VAL A 35 2.57 5.20 5.79
C VAL A 35 1.64 4.73 4.69
N SER A 36 1.54 3.43 4.48
CA SER A 36 0.59 2.83 3.54
C SER A 36 -0.30 1.81 4.24
N ASP A 37 -1.52 1.69 3.77
CA ASP A 37 -2.47 0.67 4.21
C ASP A 37 -3.12 0.00 3.00
N VAL A 38 -3.35 -1.29 3.08
CA VAL A 38 -4.03 -2.08 2.03
C VAL A 38 -5.45 -2.46 2.40
N ASN A 39 -5.94 -2.02 3.56
CA ASN A 39 -7.28 -2.32 4.05
C ASN A 39 -8.30 -1.28 3.58
N VAL A 40 -9.32 -1.73 2.84
CA VAL A 40 -10.45 -0.89 2.37
C VAL A 40 -11.67 -0.92 3.30
N VAL A 41 -11.70 -1.85 4.26
CA VAL A 41 -12.84 -2.01 5.18
C VAL A 41 -12.70 -1.04 6.34
N PRO A 42 -13.67 -0.14 6.58
CA PRO A 42 -13.62 0.79 7.71
C PRO A 42 -13.69 0.06 9.07
N PRO A 43 -12.99 0.58 10.09
CA PRO A 43 -12.01 1.67 10.02
C PRO A 43 -10.72 1.24 9.29
N PRO A 44 -9.97 2.18 8.68
CA PRO A 44 -8.68 1.86 8.06
C PRO A 44 -7.69 1.35 9.10
N GLY A 45 -6.71 0.58 8.67
CA GLY A 45 -5.68 0.04 9.57
C GLY A 45 -4.77 1.12 10.15
N VAL A 46 -4.66 2.26 9.47
CA VAL A 46 -3.92 3.45 9.90
C VAL A 46 -4.90 4.58 10.18
N GLU A 47 -4.92 5.05 11.42
CA GLU A 47 -5.80 6.13 11.85
C GLU A 47 -5.57 7.41 11.03
N GLY A 48 -6.65 7.93 10.45
CA GLY A 48 -6.66 9.18 9.67
C GLY A 48 -6.14 9.06 8.25
N LEU A 49 -5.80 7.86 7.78
CA LEU A 49 -5.43 7.62 6.40
C LEU A 49 -6.69 7.41 5.54
N GLU A 50 -6.88 8.25 4.56
CA GLU A 50 -7.96 8.12 3.59
C GLU A 50 -7.68 6.99 2.59
N VAL A 51 -8.69 6.18 2.26
CA VAL A 51 -8.53 5.02 1.37
C VAL A 51 -8.09 5.39 -0.05
N ASN A 52 -8.39 6.60 -0.50
CA ASN A 52 -8.02 7.13 -1.82
C ASN A 52 -6.79 8.04 -1.79
N SER A 53 -6.16 8.25 -0.62
CA SER A 53 -4.95 9.05 -0.50
C SER A 53 -3.83 8.48 -1.38
N ASN A 54 -3.16 9.35 -2.12
CA ASN A 54 -2.05 8.96 -3.01
C ASN A 54 -0.89 9.94 -2.89
N GLY A 55 -0.31 10.02 -1.70
CA GLY A 55 0.79 10.91 -1.38
C GLY A 55 0.37 12.18 -0.66
N ASP A 56 -0.87 12.29 -0.22
CA ASP A 56 -1.32 13.40 0.61
C ASP A 56 -0.84 13.23 2.05
N THR A 57 -0.64 14.34 2.76
CA THR A 57 -0.27 14.28 4.18
C THR A 57 -1.46 13.85 5.03
N ILE A 58 -1.23 12.96 5.97
CA ILE A 58 -2.22 12.59 6.98
C ILE A 58 -2.51 13.81 7.85
N LYS A 59 -3.79 14.20 7.94
CA LYS A 59 -4.24 15.40 8.66
C LYS A 59 -3.68 15.47 10.09
N GLY A 60 -3.02 16.58 10.38
CA GLY A 60 -2.39 16.82 11.68
C GLY A 60 -1.01 16.18 11.85
N THR A 61 -0.40 15.70 10.76
CA THR A 61 0.95 15.13 10.77
C THR A 61 1.78 15.66 9.59
N LYS A 62 3.07 15.31 9.58
CA LYS A 62 3.98 15.54 8.43
C LYS A 62 4.18 14.27 7.59
N VAL A 63 3.43 13.23 7.86
CA VAL A 63 3.57 11.92 7.24
C VAL A 63 2.68 11.82 6.01
N TYR A 64 3.24 11.36 4.89
CA TYR A 64 2.48 11.11 3.68
C TYR A 64 1.77 9.77 3.76
N GLY A 65 0.55 9.72 3.23
CA GLY A 65 -0.28 8.53 3.23
C GLY A 65 -0.48 7.95 1.83
N ILE A 66 -0.46 6.63 1.72
CA ILE A 66 -0.88 5.89 0.53
C ILE A 66 -1.99 4.94 0.95
N GLY A 67 -3.20 5.23 0.51
CA GLY A 67 -4.41 4.50 0.86
C GLY A 67 -4.59 3.23 0.02
N ALA A 68 -5.48 2.37 0.48
CA ALA A 68 -5.71 1.06 -0.11
C ALA A 68 -6.21 1.10 -1.55
N LEU A 69 -6.97 2.12 -1.96
CA LEU A 69 -7.43 2.26 -3.34
C LEU A 69 -6.31 2.67 -4.29
N ALA A 70 -5.37 3.50 -3.85
CA ALA A 70 -4.19 3.86 -4.65
C ALA A 70 -3.31 2.63 -4.92
N VAL A 71 -3.08 1.80 -3.90
CA VAL A 71 -2.40 0.50 -4.05
C VAL A 71 -3.20 -0.43 -4.95
N GLY A 72 -4.52 -0.50 -4.75
CA GLY A 72 -5.43 -1.36 -5.49
C GLY A 72 -5.47 -1.08 -6.99
N GLN A 73 -5.33 0.18 -7.41
CA GLN A 73 -5.28 0.53 -8.84
C GLN A 73 -4.09 -0.12 -9.54
N ILE A 74 -2.90 -0.03 -8.95
CA ILE A 74 -1.70 -0.67 -9.52
C ILE A 74 -1.84 -2.18 -9.51
N LYS A 75 -2.29 -2.75 -8.40
CA LYS A 75 -2.54 -4.19 -8.25
C LYS A 75 -3.49 -4.71 -9.32
N SER A 76 -4.60 -4.03 -9.56
CA SER A 76 -5.60 -4.41 -10.57
C SER A 76 -5.01 -4.42 -11.98
N GLN A 77 -4.23 -3.39 -12.33
CA GLN A 77 -3.56 -3.32 -13.64
C GLN A 77 -2.52 -4.42 -13.82
N VAL A 78 -1.74 -4.73 -12.79
CA VAL A 78 -0.77 -5.84 -12.82
C VAL A 78 -1.47 -7.17 -13.01
N GLN A 79 -2.54 -7.44 -12.25
CA GLN A 79 -3.33 -8.67 -12.38
C GLN A 79 -3.92 -8.83 -13.78
N HIS A 80 -4.48 -7.76 -14.36
CA HIS A 80 -5.04 -7.77 -15.70
C HIS A 80 -3.98 -8.12 -16.74
N LYS A 81 -2.79 -7.50 -16.66
CA LYS A 81 -1.67 -7.79 -17.58
C LYS A 81 -1.15 -9.22 -17.43
N LEU A 82 -1.05 -9.74 -16.22
CA LEU A 82 -0.65 -11.13 -15.98
C LEU A 82 -1.64 -12.12 -16.61
N LEU A 83 -2.95 -11.91 -16.38
CA LEU A 83 -4.00 -12.74 -16.98
C LEU A 83 -3.96 -12.70 -18.50
N LYS A 84 -3.76 -11.52 -19.08
CA LYS A 84 -3.60 -11.34 -20.52
C LYS A 84 -2.42 -12.14 -21.07
N LEU A 85 -1.25 -12.07 -20.43
CA LEU A 85 -0.06 -12.85 -20.80
C LEU A 85 -0.35 -14.36 -20.76
N MET A 86 -1.08 -14.83 -19.75
CA MET A 86 -1.47 -16.24 -19.66
C MET A 86 -2.40 -16.65 -20.81
N CYS A 87 -3.36 -15.81 -21.16
CA CYS A 87 -4.31 -16.10 -22.26
C CYS A 87 -3.65 -16.05 -23.63
N GLU A 88 -2.65 -15.21 -23.83
CA GLU A 88 -1.94 -15.04 -25.11
C GLU A 88 -0.79 -16.05 -25.30
N SER A 89 -0.43 -16.80 -24.26
CA SER A 89 0.64 -17.80 -24.35
C SER A 89 0.15 -19.10 -24.97
N ASP A 90 0.90 -19.60 -25.95
CA ASP A 90 0.64 -20.90 -26.58
C ASP A 90 1.10 -22.09 -25.73
N LYS A 91 1.84 -21.81 -24.66
CA LYS A 91 2.38 -22.82 -23.74
C LYS A 91 1.97 -22.50 -22.30
N PRO A 92 1.86 -23.50 -21.41
CA PRO A 92 1.68 -23.27 -20.01
C PRO A 92 2.79 -22.36 -19.45
N VAL A 93 2.42 -21.30 -18.76
CA VAL A 93 3.34 -20.37 -18.11
C VAL A 93 3.06 -20.29 -16.62
N PHE A 94 4.11 -20.07 -15.84
CA PHE A 94 4.03 -19.80 -14.42
C PHE A 94 4.47 -18.35 -14.18
N LEU A 95 3.52 -17.51 -13.75
CA LEU A 95 3.75 -16.10 -13.49
C LEU A 95 3.63 -15.85 -12.00
N ASP A 96 4.72 -15.48 -11.38
CA ASP A 96 4.78 -15.21 -9.94
C ASP A 96 5.03 -13.72 -9.64
N PHE A 97 5.41 -13.43 -8.41
CA PHE A 97 5.66 -12.04 -7.97
C PHE A 97 6.77 -11.34 -8.75
N ARG A 98 7.69 -12.06 -9.36
CA ARG A 98 8.80 -11.49 -10.15
C ARG A 98 8.29 -10.84 -11.43
N GLU A 99 7.40 -11.50 -12.16
CA GLU A 99 6.72 -10.96 -13.32
C GLU A 99 5.78 -9.82 -12.91
N ALA A 100 5.04 -9.99 -11.82
CA ALA A 100 4.18 -8.95 -11.25
C ALA A 100 4.96 -7.67 -10.92
N PHE A 101 6.12 -7.80 -10.30
CA PHE A 101 6.98 -6.67 -9.96
C PHE A 101 7.49 -5.92 -11.21
N LYS A 102 7.97 -6.65 -12.22
CA LYS A 102 8.39 -6.06 -13.50
C LYS A 102 7.27 -5.27 -14.19
N ILE A 103 6.06 -5.83 -14.19
CA ILE A 103 4.89 -5.14 -14.75
C ILE A 103 4.58 -3.88 -13.95
N ALA A 104 4.62 -3.96 -12.63
CA ALA A 104 4.38 -2.81 -11.76
C ALA A 104 5.40 -1.68 -11.99
N GLU A 105 6.67 -2.01 -12.19
CA GLU A 105 7.70 -1.01 -12.54
C GLU A 105 7.41 -0.31 -13.87
N GLN A 106 6.93 -1.02 -14.87
CA GLN A 106 6.56 -0.46 -16.17
C GLN A 106 5.35 0.48 -16.09
N LEU A 107 4.45 0.27 -15.13
CA LEU A 107 3.28 1.12 -14.93
C LEU A 107 3.61 2.50 -14.35
N LYS A 108 4.78 2.66 -13.74
CA LYS A 108 5.25 3.94 -13.19
C LYS A 108 5.71 4.95 -14.25
N LYS A 109 5.90 4.49 -15.43
CA LYS A 109 6.29 5.32 -16.57
C LYS A 109 5.04 5.74 -17.34
#